data_95758b4a847277d09ac7748c0855d4fe
#
_entry.id   95758b4a847277d09ac7748c0855d4fe
#
_cell.length_a   1.000
_cell.length_b   1.000
_cell.length_c   1.000
_cell.angle_alpha   90.00
_cell.angle_beta   90.00
_cell.angle_gamma   90.00
#
_symmetry.space_group_name_H-M   'P 1'
#
loop_
_entity.id
_entity.type
_entity.pdbx_description
1 polymer ?
#
loop_
_entity_poly.entity_id
_entity_poly.type
_entity_poly.pdbx_seq_one_letter_code
_entity_poly.pdbx_strand_id
1 'polypeptide(L)'
;MKPLSYEARMREKADALRKRGHARILAVESSCDETAIAIVDDGRIERANAIASQIDVHALYGGVVPEIASRMHVEAIDPLLELALSQANCSLEDIDAIAVTYGPGLVGALLTGVSWAKSMAYARELPLIPVNHIEGHVSANYVAHPDLEPPFVCLVASGGHSHIVSVDHYGQYRLIGQTTDDAAGEAFDKVARVLSIPYPGGPLLDKLADEGDDRAYKFPRPHTEGRYDFSFSGLKTAVINQAHNLRQQGLEIDAKDFAASFRRSVVDLLVDKTLLAARDTGAKKLTVAGGVAANSLLRSELMRRGEKAGLQVFMPPKRLCTDNAVMIGAAGFYRLMAGELAELRLNALPSLRMFEN
;
A
#
# COMPACT_ATOMS: atom_id res chain seq x y z
N MET A 1 -32.02 3.10 34.40
CA MET A 1 -31.63 3.18 32.95
C MET A 1 -30.88 1.91 32.59
N LYS A 2 -31.20 1.28 31.48
CA LYS A 2 -30.37 0.18 30.99
C LYS A 2 -29.00 0.76 30.60
N PRO A 3 -27.88 0.04 30.91
CA PRO A 3 -26.57 0.51 30.47
C PRO A 3 -26.55 0.57 28.93
N LEU A 4 -25.85 1.57 28.38
CA LEU A 4 -25.65 1.72 26.94
C LEU A 4 -24.92 0.50 26.38
N SER A 5 -25.23 0.11 25.13
CA SER A 5 -24.46 -0.92 24.45
C SER A 5 -23.01 -0.46 24.25
N TYR A 6 -22.10 -1.40 23.96
CA TYR A 6 -20.71 -1.07 23.62
C TYR A 6 -20.65 -0.04 22.47
N GLU A 7 -21.41 -0.30 21.40
CA GLU A 7 -21.44 0.57 20.22
C GLU A 7 -21.90 1.99 20.54
N ALA A 8 -22.91 2.13 21.40
CA ALA A 8 -23.41 3.45 21.82
C ALA A 8 -22.34 4.22 22.60
N ARG A 9 -21.65 3.55 23.55
CA ARG A 9 -20.56 4.19 24.31
C ARG A 9 -19.40 4.58 23.40
N MET A 10 -19.05 3.72 22.39
CA MET A 10 -17.95 4.02 21.45
C MET A 10 -18.28 5.18 20.52
N ARG A 11 -19.54 5.34 20.12
CA ARG A 11 -19.99 6.52 19.36
C ARG A 11 -19.86 7.81 20.20
N GLU A 12 -20.27 7.79 21.46
CA GLU A 12 -20.10 8.94 22.35
C GLU A 12 -18.61 9.31 22.53
N LYS A 13 -17.72 8.30 22.72
CA LYS A 13 -16.27 8.53 22.80
C LYS A 13 -15.72 9.13 21.51
N ALA A 14 -16.08 8.57 20.35
CA ALA A 14 -15.65 9.06 19.06
C ALA A 14 -16.12 10.51 18.80
N ASP A 15 -17.36 10.84 19.18
CA ASP A 15 -17.87 12.22 19.07
C ASP A 15 -17.10 13.20 19.96
N ALA A 16 -16.68 12.77 21.15
CA ALA A 16 -15.81 13.57 22.01
C ALA A 16 -14.42 13.79 21.38
N LEU A 17 -13.82 12.74 20.78
CA LEU A 17 -12.55 12.83 20.06
C LEU A 17 -12.64 13.76 18.84
N ARG A 18 -13.71 13.65 18.06
CA ARG A 18 -13.98 14.53 16.91
C ARG A 18 -14.07 16.00 17.31
N LYS A 19 -14.78 16.29 18.42
CA LYS A 19 -14.87 17.66 18.96
C LYS A 19 -13.52 18.18 19.47
N ARG A 20 -12.69 17.30 20.03
CA ARG A 20 -11.33 17.63 20.48
C ARG A 20 -10.40 17.90 19.29
N GLY A 21 -10.62 17.23 18.15
CA GLY A 21 -9.80 17.34 16.94
C GLY A 21 -8.44 16.63 17.02
N HIS A 22 -8.19 15.88 18.08
CA HIS A 22 -6.94 15.17 18.36
C HIS A 22 -7.21 13.74 18.79
N ALA A 23 -6.43 12.77 18.32
CA ALA A 23 -6.51 11.38 18.72
C ALA A 23 -5.18 10.63 18.50
N ARG A 24 -4.83 9.79 19.47
CA ARG A 24 -3.76 8.80 19.34
C ARG A 24 -4.35 7.47 18.90
N ILE A 25 -3.92 7.00 17.72
CA ILE A 25 -4.42 5.79 17.10
C ILE A 25 -3.42 4.67 17.25
N LEU A 26 -3.84 3.53 17.84
CA LEU A 26 -3.16 2.26 17.74
C LEU A 26 -3.61 1.59 16.44
N ALA A 27 -2.67 1.31 15.54
CA ALA A 27 -2.96 0.79 14.21
C ALA A 27 -2.39 -0.61 14.01
N VAL A 28 -3.15 -1.45 13.28
CA VAL A 28 -2.81 -2.85 13.00
C VAL A 28 -2.87 -3.10 11.50
N GLU A 29 -1.78 -3.61 10.93
CA GLU A 29 -1.69 -4.12 9.56
C GLU A 29 -1.29 -5.59 9.58
N SER A 30 -2.08 -6.42 8.87
CA SER A 30 -1.82 -7.86 8.73
C SER A 30 -2.41 -8.42 7.44
N SER A 31 -2.49 -7.64 6.37
CA SER A 31 -3.22 -8.04 5.16
C SER A 31 -2.50 -9.08 4.30
N CYS A 32 -1.18 -9.21 4.40
CA CYS A 32 -0.38 -10.11 3.57
C CYS A 32 0.73 -10.81 4.37
N ASP A 33 1.98 -10.40 4.19
CA ASP A 33 3.16 -11.04 4.78
C ASP A 33 3.95 -10.13 5.74
N GLU A 34 3.44 -8.94 6.05
CA GLU A 34 3.91 -8.08 7.12
C GLU A 34 2.91 -8.02 8.26
N THR A 35 3.35 -8.30 9.49
CA THR A 35 2.62 -7.93 10.70
C THR A 35 3.17 -6.60 11.18
N ALA A 36 2.31 -5.59 11.34
CA ALA A 36 2.76 -4.32 11.86
C ALA A 36 1.80 -3.74 12.89
N ILE A 37 2.39 -3.08 13.90
CA ILE A 37 1.70 -2.26 14.89
C ILE A 37 2.34 -0.88 14.88
N ALA A 38 1.51 0.16 14.83
CA ALA A 38 1.99 1.53 14.90
C ALA A 38 1.16 2.38 15.88
N ILE A 39 1.77 3.45 16.36
CA ILE A 39 1.10 4.50 17.14
C ILE A 39 1.27 5.80 16.38
N VAL A 40 0.13 6.41 16.03
CA VAL A 40 0.07 7.60 15.19
C VAL A 40 -0.79 8.66 15.88
N ASP A 41 -0.24 9.85 16.06
CA ASP A 41 -0.99 10.99 16.56
C ASP A 41 -1.52 11.82 15.40
N ASP A 42 -2.81 12.15 15.46
CA ASP A 42 -3.51 13.10 14.57
C ASP A 42 -3.38 12.74 13.07
N GLY A 43 -3.15 11.46 12.77
CA GLY A 43 -2.99 10.95 11.41
C GLY A 43 -1.74 11.44 10.67
N ARG A 44 -0.82 12.14 11.37
CA ARG A 44 0.36 12.79 10.76
C ARG A 44 1.66 12.53 11.49
N ILE A 45 1.62 12.19 12.76
CA ILE A 45 2.83 12.06 13.58
C ILE A 45 3.02 10.58 13.93
N GLU A 46 4.00 9.96 13.34
CA GLU A 46 4.46 8.62 13.69
C GLU A 46 5.15 8.67 15.06
N ARG A 47 4.62 7.92 16.03
CA ARG A 47 5.23 7.74 17.35
C ARG A 47 5.98 6.42 17.44
N ALA A 48 5.45 5.39 16.79
CA ALA A 48 6.06 4.08 16.69
C ALA A 48 5.61 3.37 15.42
N ASN A 49 6.49 2.49 14.91
CA ASN A 49 6.17 1.61 13.80
C ASN A 49 6.97 0.31 13.94
N ALA A 50 6.37 -0.68 14.56
CA ALA A 50 6.96 -2.00 14.78
C ALA A 50 6.47 -2.95 13.66
N ILE A 51 7.39 -3.55 12.92
CA ILE A 51 7.11 -4.42 11.78
C ILE A 51 7.85 -5.73 11.92
N ALA A 52 7.17 -6.86 11.71
CA ALA A 52 7.75 -8.17 11.50
C ALA A 52 7.42 -8.64 10.08
N SER A 53 8.44 -8.72 9.23
CA SER A 53 8.29 -9.22 7.86
C SER A 53 8.51 -10.73 7.81
N GLN A 54 7.74 -11.39 6.98
CA GLN A 54 7.78 -12.83 6.76
C GLN A 54 8.51 -13.19 5.45
N ILE A 55 9.16 -12.20 4.80
CA ILE A 55 9.83 -12.36 3.50
C ILE A 55 10.79 -13.53 3.49
N ASP A 56 11.63 -13.70 4.53
CA ASP A 56 12.63 -14.76 4.59
C ASP A 56 12.00 -16.16 4.58
N VAL A 57 10.84 -16.32 5.21
CA VAL A 57 10.10 -17.59 5.23
C VAL A 57 9.45 -17.82 3.86
N HIS A 58 8.80 -16.82 3.32
CA HIS A 58 8.11 -16.94 2.03
C HIS A 58 9.06 -17.07 0.84
N ALA A 59 10.28 -16.55 0.95
CA ALA A 59 11.32 -16.75 -0.06
C ALA A 59 11.65 -18.23 -0.29
N LEU A 60 11.56 -19.08 0.75
CA LEU A 60 11.78 -20.54 0.64
C LEU A 60 10.74 -21.22 -0.27
N TYR A 61 9.56 -20.61 -0.42
CA TYR A 61 8.45 -21.12 -1.24
C TYR A 61 8.32 -20.39 -2.58
N GLY A 62 9.14 -19.35 -2.81
CA GLY A 62 9.10 -18.53 -4.02
C GLY A 62 7.89 -17.59 -4.08
N GLY A 63 7.26 -17.28 -2.95
CA GLY A 63 6.12 -16.37 -2.82
C GLY A 63 5.31 -16.64 -1.56
N VAL A 64 4.33 -15.79 -1.28
CA VAL A 64 3.53 -15.85 -0.04
C VAL A 64 2.66 -17.11 0.00
N VAL A 65 2.72 -17.83 1.13
CA VAL A 65 1.87 -18.97 1.46
C VAL A 65 0.83 -18.53 2.50
N PRO A 66 -0.46 -18.39 2.13
CA PRO A 66 -1.46 -17.73 2.98
C PRO A 66 -1.65 -18.35 4.37
N GLU A 67 -1.55 -19.68 4.49
CA GLU A 67 -1.71 -20.36 5.78
C GLU A 67 -0.51 -20.10 6.70
N ILE A 68 0.70 -20.08 6.16
CA ILE A 68 1.91 -19.75 6.92
C ILE A 68 1.82 -18.29 7.39
N ALA A 69 1.45 -17.37 6.48
CA ALA A 69 1.29 -15.98 6.82
C ALA A 69 0.32 -15.78 8.00
N SER A 70 -0.83 -16.43 7.96
CA SER A 70 -1.84 -16.33 9.03
C SER A 70 -1.31 -16.76 10.39
N ARG A 71 -0.54 -17.84 10.47
CA ARG A 71 0.05 -18.33 11.71
C ARG A 71 1.12 -17.40 12.27
N MET A 72 1.97 -16.88 11.40
CA MET A 72 3.02 -15.95 11.80
C MET A 72 2.45 -14.62 12.33
N HIS A 73 1.33 -14.15 11.82
CA HIS A 73 0.65 -12.99 12.39
C HIS A 73 0.21 -13.21 13.84
N VAL A 74 -0.31 -14.40 14.17
CA VAL A 74 -0.73 -14.74 15.55
C VAL A 74 0.46 -14.67 16.51
N GLU A 75 1.63 -15.14 16.09
CA GLU A 75 2.83 -15.16 16.92
C GLU A 75 3.47 -13.76 17.09
N ALA A 76 3.34 -12.91 16.06
CA ALA A 76 4.04 -11.62 16.01
C ALA A 76 3.28 -10.46 16.66
N ILE A 77 1.93 -10.49 16.68
CA ILE A 77 1.14 -9.30 16.96
C ILE A 77 1.32 -8.75 18.39
N ASP A 78 1.35 -9.61 19.43
CA ASP A 78 1.52 -9.17 20.81
C ASP A 78 2.95 -8.66 21.11
N PRO A 79 4.03 -9.33 20.69
CA PRO A 79 5.38 -8.77 20.80
C PRO A 79 5.54 -7.42 20.10
N LEU A 80 4.90 -7.23 18.96
CA LEU A 80 4.94 -5.95 18.23
C LEU A 80 4.16 -4.85 18.96
N LEU A 81 3.07 -5.17 19.66
CA LEU A 81 2.38 -4.20 20.51
C LEU A 81 3.30 -3.70 21.62
N GLU A 82 3.95 -4.60 22.35
CA GLU A 82 4.87 -4.24 23.43
C GLU A 82 6.01 -3.35 22.91
N LEU A 83 6.56 -3.72 21.76
CA LEU A 83 7.61 -2.95 21.09
C LEU A 83 7.12 -1.55 20.69
N ALA A 84 5.93 -1.43 20.08
CA ALA A 84 5.37 -0.17 19.66
C ALA A 84 5.06 0.78 20.83
N LEU A 85 4.49 0.25 21.93
CA LEU A 85 4.26 1.02 23.15
C LEU A 85 5.58 1.53 23.78
N SER A 86 6.60 0.66 23.81
CA SER A 86 7.95 1.03 24.29
C SER A 86 8.57 2.13 23.40
N GLN A 87 8.52 1.98 22.09
CA GLN A 87 9.05 2.99 21.13
C GLN A 87 8.34 4.34 21.26
N ALA A 88 7.03 4.33 21.44
CA ALA A 88 6.23 5.54 21.62
C ALA A 88 6.33 6.14 23.03
N ASN A 89 6.98 5.45 23.97
CA ASN A 89 7.03 5.79 25.38
C ASN A 89 5.63 6.09 25.95
N CYS A 90 4.68 5.20 25.71
CA CYS A 90 3.30 5.30 26.17
C CYS A 90 2.74 3.93 26.60
N SER A 91 1.55 3.96 27.15
CA SER A 91 0.80 2.79 27.62
C SER A 91 -0.51 2.65 26.82
N LEU A 92 -1.26 1.55 27.02
CA LEU A 92 -2.56 1.35 26.42
C LEU A 92 -3.62 2.36 26.91
N GLU A 93 -3.42 2.96 28.07
CA GLU A 93 -4.29 4.00 28.63
C GLU A 93 -4.20 5.32 27.85
N ASP A 94 -3.10 5.52 27.10
CA ASP A 94 -2.88 6.72 26.29
C ASP A 94 -3.49 6.59 24.88
N ILE A 95 -4.05 5.43 24.53
CA ILE A 95 -4.64 5.17 23.21
C ILE A 95 -6.11 5.61 23.19
N ASP A 96 -6.47 6.38 22.19
CA ASP A 96 -7.83 6.91 22.01
C ASP A 96 -8.74 6.02 21.15
N ALA A 97 -8.17 5.32 20.13
CA ALA A 97 -8.92 4.44 19.24
C ALA A 97 -7.99 3.40 18.58
N ILE A 98 -8.58 2.33 18.04
CA ILE A 98 -7.86 1.26 17.34
C ILE A 98 -8.30 1.25 15.88
N ALA A 99 -7.33 1.35 14.97
CA ALA A 99 -7.53 1.20 13.54
C ALA A 99 -6.98 -0.16 13.06
N VAL A 100 -7.70 -0.84 12.17
CA VAL A 100 -7.28 -2.14 11.65
C VAL A 100 -7.60 -2.28 10.18
N THR A 101 -6.68 -2.86 9.44
CA THR A 101 -6.92 -3.28 8.07
C THR A 101 -7.90 -4.45 8.05
N TYR A 102 -9.04 -4.25 7.37
CA TYR A 102 -10.05 -5.30 7.23
C TYR A 102 -10.18 -5.84 5.81
N GLY A 103 -9.44 -5.28 4.86
CA GLY A 103 -9.37 -5.67 3.45
C GLY A 103 -8.82 -4.54 2.57
N PRO A 104 -8.50 -4.86 1.29
CA PRO A 104 -8.32 -6.22 0.76
C PRO A 104 -7.07 -6.91 1.31
N GLY A 105 -6.96 -8.25 1.09
CA GLY A 105 -5.80 -9.04 1.51
C GLY A 105 -6.09 -10.53 1.66
N LEU A 106 -5.17 -11.26 2.25
CA LEU A 106 -5.31 -12.69 2.53
C LEU A 106 -6.28 -12.90 3.70
N VAL A 107 -7.33 -13.72 3.49
CA VAL A 107 -8.42 -13.86 4.46
C VAL A 107 -7.95 -14.26 5.86
N GLY A 108 -7.06 -15.24 5.99
CA GLY A 108 -6.57 -15.72 7.28
C GLY A 108 -5.68 -14.69 7.99
N ALA A 109 -4.86 -13.98 7.23
CA ALA A 109 -4.01 -12.89 7.70
C ALA A 109 -4.86 -11.72 8.23
N LEU A 110 -5.82 -11.24 7.44
CA LEU A 110 -6.77 -10.21 7.85
C LEU A 110 -7.58 -10.61 9.09
N LEU A 111 -8.06 -11.88 9.15
CA LEU A 111 -8.82 -12.38 10.30
C LEU A 111 -8.03 -12.31 11.60
N THR A 112 -6.72 -12.53 11.56
CA THR A 112 -5.85 -12.41 12.75
C THR A 112 -5.87 -10.98 13.27
N GLY A 113 -5.54 -9.98 12.45
CA GLY A 113 -5.54 -8.58 12.86
C GLY A 113 -6.92 -8.07 13.29
N VAL A 114 -7.96 -8.39 12.51
CA VAL A 114 -9.35 -7.97 12.81
C VAL A 114 -9.83 -8.57 14.14
N SER A 115 -9.58 -9.87 14.39
CA SER A 115 -9.99 -10.52 15.63
C SER A 115 -9.25 -9.95 16.84
N TRP A 116 -7.94 -9.74 16.71
CA TRP A 116 -7.13 -9.11 17.73
C TRP A 116 -7.61 -7.69 18.05
N ALA A 117 -7.76 -6.84 17.02
CA ALA A 117 -8.19 -5.46 17.17
C ALA A 117 -9.58 -5.34 17.81
N LYS A 118 -10.53 -6.21 17.43
CA LYS A 118 -11.87 -6.26 18.06
C LYS A 118 -11.80 -6.62 19.53
N SER A 119 -11.00 -7.61 19.87
CA SER A 119 -10.82 -8.07 21.26
C SER A 119 -10.21 -6.97 22.11
N MET A 120 -9.18 -6.31 21.61
CA MET A 120 -8.53 -5.19 22.29
C MET A 120 -9.48 -3.98 22.43
N ALA A 121 -10.19 -3.61 21.37
CA ALA A 121 -11.16 -2.51 21.38
C ALA A 121 -12.27 -2.76 22.41
N TYR A 122 -12.80 -3.98 22.47
CA TYR A 122 -13.82 -4.36 23.44
C TYR A 122 -13.28 -4.33 24.88
N ALA A 123 -12.11 -4.94 25.13
CA ALA A 123 -11.53 -5.02 26.48
C ALA A 123 -11.12 -3.65 27.05
N ARG A 124 -10.70 -2.73 26.18
CA ARG A 124 -10.25 -1.38 26.57
C ARG A 124 -11.33 -0.32 26.39
N GLU A 125 -12.53 -0.71 25.92
CA GLU A 125 -13.60 0.23 25.60
C GLU A 125 -13.14 1.36 24.67
N LEU A 126 -12.45 1.01 23.58
CA LEU A 126 -11.96 1.95 22.57
C LEU A 126 -12.78 1.88 21.28
N PRO A 127 -13.00 3.00 20.57
CA PRO A 127 -13.57 3.00 19.24
C PRO A 127 -12.72 2.15 18.28
N LEU A 128 -13.39 1.31 17.47
CA LEU A 128 -12.77 0.48 16.44
C LEU A 128 -13.01 1.12 15.06
N ILE A 129 -11.95 1.27 14.28
CA ILE A 129 -11.98 1.96 13.00
C ILE A 129 -11.55 0.96 11.91
N PRO A 130 -12.43 0.65 10.94
CA PRO A 130 -12.10 -0.23 9.83
C PRO A 130 -11.34 0.58 8.76
N VAL A 131 -10.20 0.09 8.30
CA VAL A 131 -9.40 0.77 7.28
C VAL A 131 -9.22 -0.13 6.06
N ASN A 132 -9.44 0.42 4.86
CA ASN A 132 -9.08 -0.22 3.63
C ASN A 132 -7.55 -0.12 3.43
N HIS A 133 -6.90 -1.24 3.12
CA HIS A 133 -5.45 -1.32 2.93
C HIS A 133 -4.93 -0.31 1.89
N ILE A 134 -5.64 -0.14 0.77
CA ILE A 134 -5.24 0.77 -0.30
C ILE A 134 -5.39 2.23 0.12
N GLU A 135 -6.43 2.55 0.89
CA GLU A 135 -6.59 3.85 1.53
C GLU A 135 -5.42 4.14 2.49
N GLY A 136 -4.99 3.11 3.23
CA GLY A 136 -3.79 3.18 4.06
C GLY A 136 -2.58 3.65 3.25
N HIS A 137 -2.28 2.99 2.15
CA HIS A 137 -1.16 3.38 1.27
C HIS A 137 -1.23 4.84 0.83
N VAL A 138 -2.40 5.33 0.42
CA VAL A 138 -2.58 6.75 0.07
C VAL A 138 -2.29 7.64 1.27
N SER A 139 -2.80 7.27 2.44
CA SER A 139 -2.72 8.05 3.68
C SER A 139 -1.31 8.11 4.28
N ALA A 140 -0.41 7.17 3.93
CA ALA A 140 1.01 7.23 4.30
C ALA A 140 1.68 8.54 3.88
N ASN A 141 1.18 9.17 2.80
CA ASN A 141 1.68 10.45 2.33
C ASN A 141 1.42 11.59 3.32
N TYR A 142 0.38 11.51 4.15
CA TYR A 142 0.10 12.55 5.16
C TYR A 142 1.13 12.56 6.29
N VAL A 143 1.67 11.38 6.64
CA VAL A 143 2.74 11.26 7.63
C VAL A 143 4.09 11.66 7.02
N ALA A 144 4.32 11.28 5.76
CA ALA A 144 5.54 11.65 5.04
C ALA A 144 5.65 13.16 4.77
N HIS A 145 4.51 13.81 4.56
CA HIS A 145 4.40 15.22 4.17
C HIS A 145 3.29 15.89 4.99
N PRO A 146 3.61 16.41 6.19
CA PRO A 146 2.62 17.03 7.09
C PRO A 146 1.84 18.19 6.47
N ASP A 147 2.39 18.85 5.43
CA ASP A 147 1.75 19.96 4.72
C ASP A 147 0.89 19.49 3.51
N LEU A 148 0.87 18.19 3.22
CA LEU A 148 0.04 17.67 2.14
C LEU A 148 -1.44 17.68 2.55
N GLU A 149 -2.24 18.36 1.75
CA GLU A 149 -3.69 18.42 1.88
C GLU A 149 -4.36 18.10 0.54
N PRO A 150 -5.54 17.47 0.54
CA PRO A 150 -6.35 17.36 -0.66
C PRO A 150 -6.70 18.75 -1.26
N PRO A 151 -6.99 18.87 -2.57
CA PRO A 151 -7.03 17.77 -3.52
C PRO A 151 -5.66 17.43 -4.14
N PHE A 152 -5.49 16.15 -4.51
CA PHE A 152 -4.33 15.67 -5.25
C PHE A 152 -4.65 14.38 -6.03
N VAL A 153 -3.79 14.03 -7.00
CA VAL A 153 -3.83 12.72 -7.66
C VAL A 153 -2.77 11.82 -7.04
N CYS A 154 -3.10 10.56 -6.80
CA CYS A 154 -2.18 9.55 -6.27
C CYS A 154 -2.06 8.37 -7.25
N LEU A 155 -0.83 8.01 -7.62
CA LEU A 155 -0.53 6.71 -8.22
C LEU A 155 -0.33 5.69 -7.09
N VAL A 156 -1.24 4.74 -6.97
CA VAL A 156 -1.07 3.58 -6.09
C VAL A 156 -0.55 2.42 -6.92
N ALA A 157 0.68 1.97 -6.64
CA ALA A 157 1.31 0.84 -7.34
C ALA A 157 1.95 -0.11 -6.31
N SER A 158 1.40 -1.30 -6.18
CA SER A 158 1.83 -2.33 -5.22
C SER A 158 1.93 -3.71 -5.88
N GLY A 159 2.16 -4.75 -5.09
CA GLY A 159 2.15 -6.14 -5.54
C GLY A 159 0.84 -6.55 -6.20
N GLY A 160 -0.29 -6.19 -5.60
CA GLY A 160 -1.62 -6.58 -6.06
C GLY A 160 -2.46 -5.46 -6.70
N HIS A 161 -2.02 -4.21 -6.66
CA HIS A 161 -2.85 -3.08 -7.09
C HIS A 161 -2.05 -2.09 -7.94
N SER A 162 -2.71 -1.56 -8.98
CA SER A 162 -2.20 -0.46 -9.80
C SER A 162 -3.38 0.45 -10.13
N HIS A 163 -3.48 1.58 -9.43
CA HIS A 163 -4.60 2.52 -9.52
C HIS A 163 -4.10 3.96 -9.67
N ILE A 164 -4.87 4.78 -10.38
CA ILE A 164 -4.76 6.23 -10.32
C ILE A 164 -6.00 6.74 -9.61
N VAL A 165 -5.81 7.46 -8.52
CA VAL A 165 -6.86 7.90 -7.60
C VAL A 165 -6.84 9.41 -7.48
N SER A 166 -8.01 10.05 -7.58
CA SER A 166 -8.20 11.42 -7.11
C SER A 166 -8.58 11.39 -5.64
N VAL A 167 -7.91 12.19 -4.84
CA VAL A 167 -8.25 12.43 -3.44
C VAL A 167 -8.81 13.84 -3.37
N ASP A 168 -10.12 13.97 -3.37
CA ASP A 168 -10.79 15.26 -3.44
C ASP A 168 -10.91 15.92 -2.04
N HIS A 169 -11.12 15.08 -1.01
CA HIS A 169 -11.09 15.44 0.42
C HIS A 169 -10.50 14.27 1.23
N TYR A 170 -10.18 14.48 2.51
CA TYR A 170 -9.78 13.40 3.41
C TYR A 170 -10.86 12.31 3.45
N GLY A 171 -10.47 11.06 3.24
CA GLY A 171 -11.39 9.92 3.18
C GLY A 171 -12.26 9.84 1.91
N GLN A 172 -12.16 10.78 0.98
CA GLN A 172 -12.93 10.78 -0.27
C GLN A 172 -12.04 10.52 -1.47
N TYR A 173 -12.23 9.35 -2.03
CA TYR A 173 -11.40 8.83 -3.11
C TYR A 173 -12.24 8.56 -4.35
N ARG A 174 -11.72 8.91 -5.53
CA ARG A 174 -12.35 8.61 -6.81
C ARG A 174 -11.34 7.90 -7.71
N LEU A 175 -11.72 6.73 -8.22
CA LEU A 175 -10.92 5.99 -9.17
C LEU A 175 -10.90 6.73 -10.52
N ILE A 176 -9.70 6.97 -11.05
CA ILE A 176 -9.50 7.56 -12.38
C ILE A 176 -9.10 6.48 -13.39
N GLY A 177 -8.19 5.58 -12.99
CA GLY A 177 -7.73 4.47 -13.80
C GLY A 177 -7.22 3.33 -12.94
N GLN A 178 -7.22 2.13 -13.49
CA GLN A 178 -6.78 0.92 -12.80
C GLN A 178 -6.14 -0.06 -13.78
N THR A 179 -5.47 -1.06 -13.25
CA THR A 179 -5.06 -2.19 -14.09
C THR A 179 -6.27 -3.04 -14.49
N THR A 180 -6.28 -3.49 -15.74
CA THR A 180 -7.32 -4.40 -16.28
C THR A 180 -6.94 -5.87 -16.15
N ASP A 181 -5.70 -6.16 -15.70
CA ASP A 181 -5.14 -7.50 -15.58
C ASP A 181 -4.15 -7.57 -14.40
N ASP A 182 -2.92 -8.02 -14.61
CA ASP A 182 -1.89 -8.08 -13.55
C ASP A 182 -1.60 -6.68 -12.99
N ALA A 183 -1.20 -6.62 -11.71
CA ALA A 183 -0.62 -5.39 -11.14
C ALA A 183 0.85 -5.21 -11.55
N ALA A 184 1.36 -3.99 -11.44
CA ALA A 184 2.74 -3.68 -11.79
C ALA A 184 3.75 -4.50 -10.97
N GLY A 185 3.56 -4.62 -9.64
CA GLY A 185 4.45 -5.40 -8.79
C GLY A 185 4.43 -6.89 -9.13
N GLU A 186 3.26 -7.44 -9.39
CA GLU A 186 3.13 -8.83 -9.86
C GLU A 186 3.87 -9.07 -11.19
N ALA A 187 3.83 -8.10 -12.11
CA ALA A 187 4.59 -8.16 -13.35
C ALA A 187 6.11 -8.14 -13.10
N PHE A 188 6.59 -7.32 -12.16
CA PHE A 188 7.99 -7.32 -11.73
C PHE A 188 8.42 -8.67 -11.17
N ASP A 189 7.65 -9.28 -10.26
CA ASP A 189 7.98 -10.57 -9.65
C ASP A 189 7.99 -11.72 -10.68
N LYS A 190 7.03 -11.71 -11.62
CA LYS A 190 6.96 -12.72 -12.70
C LYS A 190 8.13 -12.60 -13.65
N VAL A 191 8.57 -11.40 -14.03
CA VAL A 191 9.75 -11.20 -14.89
C VAL A 191 11.04 -11.49 -14.14
N ALA A 192 11.15 -11.13 -12.86
CA ALA A 192 12.28 -11.48 -12.00
C ALA A 192 12.50 -13.00 -11.98
N ARG A 193 11.42 -13.78 -11.86
CA ARG A 193 11.48 -15.25 -11.90
C ARG A 193 12.02 -15.78 -13.24
N VAL A 194 11.69 -15.15 -14.38
CA VAL A 194 12.22 -15.50 -15.70
C VAL A 194 13.74 -15.29 -15.78
N LEU A 195 14.24 -14.29 -15.08
CA LEU A 195 15.67 -13.98 -14.95
C LEU A 195 16.36 -14.75 -13.82
N SER A 196 15.66 -15.71 -13.19
CA SER A 196 16.16 -16.47 -12.04
C SER A 196 16.53 -15.61 -10.81
N ILE A 197 15.87 -14.46 -10.68
CA ILE A 197 16.00 -13.59 -9.52
C ILE A 197 15.06 -14.12 -8.43
N PRO A 198 15.56 -14.31 -7.19
CA PRO A 198 14.75 -14.85 -6.09
C PRO A 198 13.66 -13.86 -5.63
N TYR A 199 12.70 -14.37 -4.84
CA TYR A 199 11.68 -13.56 -4.18
C TYR A 199 12.29 -12.78 -2.98
N PRO A 200 11.88 -11.51 -2.75
CA PRO A 200 10.99 -10.68 -3.57
C PRO A 200 11.70 -10.14 -4.83
N GLY A 201 11.10 -10.38 -5.98
CA GLY A 201 11.74 -10.11 -7.27
C GLY A 201 11.84 -8.63 -7.62
N GLY A 202 10.81 -7.83 -7.27
CA GLY A 202 10.72 -6.41 -7.62
C GLY A 202 11.94 -5.57 -7.20
N PRO A 203 12.32 -5.53 -5.92
CA PRO A 203 13.46 -4.77 -5.42
C PRO A 203 14.81 -5.24 -6.02
N LEU A 204 14.98 -6.55 -6.19
CA LEU A 204 16.20 -7.12 -6.74
C LEU A 204 16.33 -6.82 -8.23
N LEU A 205 15.21 -6.88 -8.97
CA LEU A 205 15.18 -6.51 -10.38
C LEU A 205 15.46 -5.01 -10.56
N ASP A 206 14.90 -4.14 -9.70
CA ASP A 206 15.17 -2.70 -9.74
C ASP A 206 16.67 -2.41 -9.56
N LYS A 207 17.31 -3.07 -8.60
CA LYS A 207 18.75 -2.94 -8.37
C LYS A 207 19.58 -3.46 -9.55
N LEU A 208 19.22 -4.61 -10.11
CA LEU A 208 19.92 -5.18 -11.26
C LEU A 208 19.80 -4.26 -12.49
N ALA A 209 18.63 -3.67 -12.69
CA ALA A 209 18.34 -2.77 -13.80
C ALA A 209 19.12 -1.44 -13.74
N ASP A 210 19.66 -1.05 -12.58
CA ASP A 210 20.51 0.15 -12.48
C ASP A 210 21.87 -0.03 -13.19
N GLU A 211 22.26 -1.28 -13.48
CA GLU A 211 23.53 -1.61 -14.13
C GLU A 211 23.39 -1.88 -15.65
N GLY A 212 22.17 -1.85 -16.21
CA GLY A 212 21.86 -2.20 -17.59
C GLY A 212 21.46 -1.03 -18.48
N ASP A 213 21.47 -1.27 -19.80
CA ASP A 213 20.94 -0.35 -20.81
C ASP A 213 19.42 -0.51 -20.94
N ASP A 214 18.67 0.52 -20.60
CA ASP A 214 17.21 0.53 -20.65
C ASP A 214 16.62 0.60 -22.09
N ARG A 215 17.49 0.64 -23.12
CA ARG A 215 17.15 0.67 -24.55
C ARG A 215 17.58 -0.56 -25.32
N ALA A 216 18.24 -1.51 -24.66
CA ALA A 216 18.76 -2.73 -25.30
C ALA A 216 17.64 -3.60 -25.89
N TYR A 217 16.48 -3.63 -25.21
CA TYR A 217 15.31 -4.39 -25.66
C TYR A 217 14.09 -3.48 -25.81
N LYS A 218 13.29 -3.71 -26.86
CA LYS A 218 12.02 -3.00 -27.07
C LYS A 218 10.85 -3.92 -26.73
N PHE A 219 10.07 -3.53 -25.75
CA PHE A 219 8.83 -4.21 -25.40
C PHE A 219 7.62 -3.43 -25.90
N PRO A 220 6.51 -4.12 -26.28
CA PRO A 220 5.32 -3.45 -26.78
C PRO A 220 4.66 -2.63 -25.68
N ARG A 221 4.07 -1.52 -26.05
CA ARG A 221 3.15 -0.79 -25.15
C ARG A 221 1.78 -1.46 -25.18
N PRO A 222 1.25 -1.89 -24.05
CA PRO A 222 -0.09 -2.44 -23.97
C PRO A 222 -1.13 -1.39 -24.39
N HIS A 223 -2.13 -1.83 -25.12
CA HIS A 223 -3.30 -1.03 -25.43
C HIS A 223 -4.39 -1.32 -24.40
N THR A 224 -5.07 -0.29 -23.89
CA THR A 224 -6.21 -0.38 -22.98
C THR A 224 -7.39 0.42 -23.55
N GLU A 225 -8.61 -0.07 -23.33
CA GLU A 225 -9.82 0.67 -23.74
C GLU A 225 -9.98 1.93 -22.90
N GLY A 226 -9.76 1.84 -21.59
CA GLY A 226 -9.79 2.97 -20.67
C GLY A 226 -8.59 3.89 -20.87
N ARG A 227 -8.86 5.18 -20.98
CA ARG A 227 -7.84 6.21 -21.26
C ARG A 227 -6.71 6.22 -20.24
N TYR A 228 -7.02 5.94 -18.97
CA TYR A 228 -6.08 5.98 -17.83
C TYR A 228 -5.73 4.60 -17.32
N ASP A 229 -6.32 3.54 -17.88
CA ASP A 229 -6.12 2.18 -17.41
C ASP A 229 -4.74 1.63 -17.80
N PHE A 230 -4.28 0.69 -17.02
CA PHE A 230 -3.05 -0.06 -17.22
C PHE A 230 -3.35 -1.48 -17.71
N SER A 231 -2.37 -2.08 -18.38
CA SER A 231 -2.31 -3.52 -18.62
C SER A 231 -0.85 -3.95 -18.56
N PHE A 232 -0.56 -4.99 -17.81
CA PHE A 232 0.80 -5.53 -17.65
C PHE A 232 0.94 -6.96 -18.15
N SER A 233 -0.17 -7.71 -18.31
CA SER A 233 -0.14 -9.10 -18.78
C SER A 233 0.41 -9.25 -20.19
N GLY A 234 0.05 -8.34 -21.10
CA GLY A 234 0.60 -8.31 -22.45
C GLY A 234 2.10 -8.00 -22.46
N LEU A 235 2.53 -7.03 -21.67
CA LEU A 235 3.95 -6.68 -21.51
C LEU A 235 4.74 -7.86 -20.92
N LYS A 236 4.28 -8.46 -19.83
CA LYS A 236 4.87 -9.65 -19.22
C LYS A 236 5.02 -10.79 -20.22
N THR A 237 3.97 -11.10 -20.98
CA THR A 237 3.99 -12.17 -21.97
C THR A 237 5.01 -11.89 -23.08
N ALA A 238 5.10 -10.67 -23.57
CA ALA A 238 6.09 -10.27 -24.56
C ALA A 238 7.51 -10.45 -24.04
N VAL A 239 7.77 -10.07 -22.78
CA VAL A 239 9.06 -10.23 -22.11
C VAL A 239 9.43 -11.70 -21.98
N ILE A 240 8.51 -12.55 -21.52
CA ILE A 240 8.72 -14.00 -21.36
C ILE A 240 9.01 -14.66 -22.72
N ASN A 241 8.22 -14.31 -23.74
CA ASN A 241 8.40 -14.85 -25.10
C ASN A 241 9.74 -14.43 -25.71
N GLN A 242 10.15 -13.18 -25.52
CA GLN A 242 11.43 -12.69 -26.00
C GLN A 242 12.60 -13.42 -25.31
N ALA A 243 12.53 -13.61 -24.00
CA ALA A 243 13.52 -14.38 -23.25
C ALA A 243 13.61 -15.83 -23.74
N HIS A 244 12.47 -16.47 -24.00
CA HIS A 244 12.40 -17.82 -24.54
C HIS A 244 12.99 -17.92 -25.93
N ASN A 245 12.66 -17.00 -26.84
CA ASN A 245 13.19 -16.95 -28.22
C ASN A 245 14.70 -16.76 -28.24
N LEU A 246 15.25 -15.88 -27.40
CA LEU A 246 16.72 -15.71 -27.31
C LEU A 246 17.39 -16.99 -26.85
N ARG A 247 16.87 -17.67 -25.85
CA ARG A 247 17.39 -18.97 -25.38
C ARG A 247 17.33 -20.06 -26.46
N GLN A 248 16.23 -20.12 -27.23
CA GLN A 248 16.10 -21.08 -28.33
C GLN A 248 17.13 -20.83 -29.48
N GLN A 249 17.49 -19.57 -29.68
CA GLN A 249 18.51 -19.18 -30.65
C GLN A 249 19.93 -19.39 -30.12
N GLY A 250 20.10 -19.90 -28.90
CA GLY A 250 21.40 -20.07 -28.26
C GLY A 250 22.06 -18.75 -27.85
N LEU A 251 21.29 -17.66 -27.79
CA LEU A 251 21.76 -16.36 -27.35
C LEU A 251 21.62 -16.23 -25.85
N GLU A 252 22.65 -15.73 -25.20
CA GLU A 252 22.59 -15.39 -23.79
C GLU A 252 21.79 -14.10 -23.59
N ILE A 253 20.97 -14.08 -22.52
CA ILE A 253 20.24 -12.88 -22.09
C ILE A 253 21.15 -12.11 -21.15
N ASP A 254 21.52 -10.88 -21.52
CA ASP A 254 22.05 -9.96 -20.51
C ASP A 254 20.91 -9.58 -19.55
N ALA A 255 21.01 -10.13 -18.34
CA ALA A 255 19.95 -9.94 -17.33
C ALA A 255 19.83 -8.48 -16.88
N LYS A 256 20.92 -7.70 -16.92
CA LYS A 256 20.92 -6.28 -16.54
C LYS A 256 20.17 -5.45 -17.56
N ASP A 257 20.51 -5.60 -18.83
CA ASP A 257 19.86 -4.89 -19.93
C ASP A 257 18.39 -5.28 -20.08
N PHE A 258 18.10 -6.57 -19.88
CA PHE A 258 16.73 -7.08 -19.93
C PHE A 258 15.86 -6.52 -18.80
N ALA A 259 16.39 -6.51 -17.57
CA ALA A 259 15.74 -5.92 -16.41
C ALA A 259 15.55 -4.40 -16.59
N ALA A 260 16.57 -3.68 -17.08
CA ALA A 260 16.53 -2.25 -17.31
C ALA A 260 15.47 -1.87 -18.36
N SER A 261 15.44 -2.57 -19.48
CA SER A 261 14.48 -2.33 -20.57
C SER A 261 13.03 -2.65 -20.15
N PHE A 262 12.82 -3.73 -19.37
CA PHE A 262 11.51 -4.06 -18.81
C PHE A 262 11.06 -2.98 -17.80
N ARG A 263 11.92 -2.65 -16.84
CA ARG A 263 11.64 -1.59 -15.84
C ARG A 263 11.27 -0.28 -16.53
N ARG A 264 11.99 0.13 -17.56
CA ARG A 264 11.69 1.33 -18.36
C ARG A 264 10.28 1.27 -18.93
N SER A 265 9.90 0.15 -19.54
CA SER A 265 8.59 -0.01 -20.16
C SER A 265 7.43 0.09 -19.15
N VAL A 266 7.58 -0.52 -17.96
CA VAL A 266 6.59 -0.42 -16.88
C VAL A 266 6.50 1.01 -16.35
N VAL A 267 7.66 1.62 -16.06
CA VAL A 267 7.72 2.98 -15.49
C VAL A 267 7.13 4.01 -16.46
N ASP A 268 7.48 3.94 -17.74
CA ASP A 268 6.93 4.85 -18.74
C ASP A 268 5.40 4.73 -18.83
N LEU A 269 4.85 3.52 -18.78
CA LEU A 269 3.40 3.31 -18.77
C LEU A 269 2.75 3.95 -17.53
N LEU A 270 3.28 3.70 -16.34
CA LEU A 270 2.76 4.25 -15.09
C LEU A 270 2.82 5.79 -15.09
N VAL A 271 3.96 6.36 -15.45
CA VAL A 271 4.18 7.82 -15.44
C VAL A 271 3.33 8.52 -16.49
N ASP A 272 3.27 8.00 -17.74
CA ASP A 272 2.48 8.59 -18.82
C ASP A 272 0.99 8.69 -18.46
N LYS A 273 0.41 7.59 -17.94
CA LYS A 273 -1.01 7.54 -17.57
C LYS A 273 -1.31 8.43 -16.36
N THR A 274 -0.41 8.45 -15.38
CA THR A 274 -0.56 9.28 -14.18
C THR A 274 -0.52 10.77 -14.50
N LEU A 275 0.45 11.20 -15.31
CA LEU A 275 0.56 12.60 -15.74
C LEU A 275 -0.61 13.02 -16.64
N LEU A 276 -1.08 12.12 -17.49
CA LEU A 276 -2.29 12.34 -18.30
C LEU A 276 -3.50 12.56 -17.40
N ALA A 277 -3.70 11.72 -16.40
CA ALA A 277 -4.80 11.85 -15.43
C ALA A 277 -4.69 13.15 -14.62
N ALA A 278 -3.51 13.48 -14.12
CA ALA A 278 -3.28 14.73 -13.38
C ALA A 278 -3.58 15.96 -14.22
N ARG A 279 -3.17 15.98 -15.50
CA ARG A 279 -3.47 17.06 -16.43
C ARG A 279 -4.98 17.21 -16.68
N ASP A 280 -5.65 16.09 -16.98
CA ASP A 280 -7.05 16.10 -17.41
C ASP A 280 -8.01 16.38 -16.22
N THR A 281 -7.58 16.09 -14.99
CA THR A 281 -8.29 16.47 -13.75
C THR A 281 -7.95 17.87 -13.25
N GLY A 282 -6.96 18.54 -13.83
CA GLY A 282 -6.49 19.85 -13.38
C GLY A 282 -5.75 19.82 -12.03
N ALA A 283 -5.31 18.64 -11.60
CA ALA A 283 -4.58 18.49 -10.34
C ALA A 283 -3.30 19.36 -10.31
N LYS A 284 -2.97 19.88 -9.14
CA LYS A 284 -1.74 20.65 -8.91
C LYS A 284 -0.70 19.86 -8.11
N LYS A 285 -1.16 18.83 -7.40
CA LYS A 285 -0.35 17.98 -6.54
C LYS A 285 -0.45 16.54 -7.03
N LEU A 286 0.67 15.84 -7.01
CA LEU A 286 0.80 14.43 -7.38
C LEU A 286 1.52 13.69 -6.27
N THR A 287 1.00 12.53 -5.87
CA THR A 287 1.63 11.64 -4.91
C THR A 287 1.80 10.24 -5.49
N VAL A 288 2.61 9.42 -4.83
CA VAL A 288 2.76 7.99 -5.15
C VAL A 288 2.66 7.16 -3.87
N ALA A 289 2.14 5.94 -3.97
CA ALA A 289 1.94 5.03 -2.85
C ALA A 289 2.08 3.55 -3.27
N GLY A 290 2.27 2.66 -2.30
CA GLY A 290 2.45 1.23 -2.52
C GLY A 290 3.90 0.81 -2.78
N GLY A 291 4.19 -0.50 -2.67
CA GLY A 291 5.57 -1.03 -2.72
C GLY A 291 6.35 -0.69 -3.99
N VAL A 292 5.69 -0.64 -5.16
CA VAL A 292 6.33 -0.24 -6.43
C VAL A 292 6.75 1.24 -6.42
N ALA A 293 6.17 2.08 -5.55
CA ALA A 293 6.60 3.46 -5.35
C ALA A 293 8.03 3.59 -4.78
N ALA A 294 8.61 2.50 -4.27
CA ALA A 294 10.01 2.44 -3.87
C ALA A 294 10.99 2.31 -5.06
N ASN A 295 10.49 1.96 -6.26
CA ASN A 295 11.28 1.79 -7.47
C ASN A 295 12.05 3.07 -7.83
N SER A 296 13.36 2.95 -8.05
CA SER A 296 14.28 4.08 -8.23
C SER A 296 13.94 4.90 -9.47
N LEU A 297 13.68 4.23 -10.59
CA LEU A 297 13.37 4.87 -11.86
C LEU A 297 11.98 5.53 -11.85
N LEU A 298 10.96 4.88 -11.25
CA LEU A 298 9.63 5.46 -11.12
C LEU A 298 9.68 6.78 -10.36
N ARG A 299 10.42 6.82 -9.25
CA ARG A 299 10.58 8.02 -8.43
C ARG A 299 11.25 9.15 -9.21
N SER A 300 12.36 8.86 -9.89
CA SER A 300 13.09 9.88 -10.66
C SER A 300 12.27 10.42 -11.83
N GLU A 301 11.56 9.55 -12.56
CA GLU A 301 10.75 9.96 -13.69
C GLU A 301 9.48 10.73 -13.29
N LEU A 302 8.79 10.31 -12.22
CA LEU A 302 7.64 11.07 -11.71
C LEU A 302 8.06 12.46 -11.22
N MET A 303 9.19 12.57 -10.49
CA MET A 303 9.71 13.86 -10.04
C MET A 303 10.03 14.74 -11.24
N ARG A 304 10.94 14.28 -12.10
CA ARG A 304 11.43 15.02 -13.26
C ARG A 304 10.32 15.47 -14.22
N ARG A 305 9.39 14.55 -14.55
CA ARG A 305 8.33 14.80 -15.54
C ARG A 305 7.13 15.50 -14.91
N GLY A 306 6.85 15.26 -13.64
CA GLY A 306 5.80 15.95 -12.88
C GLY A 306 6.13 17.43 -12.69
N GLU A 307 7.35 17.75 -12.25
CA GLU A 307 7.83 19.13 -12.12
C GLU A 307 7.80 19.88 -13.48
N LYS A 308 8.25 19.20 -14.55
CA LYS A 308 8.16 19.75 -15.91
C LYS A 308 6.72 20.02 -16.35
N ALA A 309 5.76 19.26 -15.85
CA ALA A 309 4.32 19.47 -16.09
C ALA A 309 3.69 20.51 -15.15
N GLY A 310 4.47 21.15 -14.26
CA GLY A 310 4.00 22.16 -13.31
C GLY A 310 3.27 21.56 -12.09
N LEU A 311 3.51 20.29 -11.77
CA LEU A 311 2.95 19.61 -10.61
C LEU A 311 3.90 19.68 -9.42
N GLN A 312 3.36 19.87 -8.23
CA GLN A 312 4.07 19.62 -6.98
C GLN A 312 4.02 18.12 -6.69
N VAL A 313 5.18 17.44 -6.71
CA VAL A 313 5.28 16.00 -6.56
C VAL A 313 5.72 15.67 -5.13
N PHE A 314 4.95 14.81 -4.47
CA PHE A 314 5.21 14.32 -3.12
C PHE A 314 5.50 12.82 -3.17
N MET A 315 6.59 12.40 -2.54
CA MET A 315 6.99 11.00 -2.50
C MET A 315 7.32 10.57 -1.08
N PRO A 316 6.62 9.57 -0.54
CA PRO A 316 6.93 9.09 0.79
C PRO A 316 8.32 8.44 0.82
N PRO A 317 9.01 8.41 1.97
CA PRO A 317 10.24 7.65 2.13
C PRO A 317 9.96 6.16 1.88
N LYS A 318 10.95 5.41 1.37
CA LYS A 318 10.78 4.00 0.96
C LYS A 318 10.16 3.13 2.06
N ARG A 319 10.48 3.38 3.33
CA ARG A 319 9.92 2.66 4.49
C ARG A 319 8.40 2.81 4.68
N LEU A 320 7.79 3.83 4.10
CA LEU A 320 6.34 4.06 4.11
C LEU A 320 5.66 3.65 2.79
N CYS A 321 6.43 3.14 1.82
CA CYS A 321 5.87 2.62 0.57
C CYS A 321 5.37 1.17 0.71
N THR A 322 6.07 0.35 1.50
CA THR A 322 5.69 -1.05 1.79
C THR A 322 4.65 -1.12 2.89
N ASP A 323 4.08 -2.31 3.12
CA ASP A 323 3.06 -2.52 4.14
C ASP A 323 3.58 -2.16 5.53
N ASN A 324 2.84 -1.34 6.24
CA ASN A 324 3.17 -0.83 7.57
C ASN A 324 1.90 -0.34 8.27
N ALA A 325 1.92 -0.29 9.60
CA ALA A 325 0.74 0.14 10.34
C ALA A 325 0.60 1.67 10.47
N VAL A 326 1.66 2.46 10.18
CA VAL A 326 1.57 3.94 10.19
C VAL A 326 0.55 4.42 9.16
N MET A 327 0.52 3.81 7.98
CA MET A 327 -0.43 4.11 6.93
C MET A 327 -1.88 3.86 7.37
N ILE A 328 -2.09 2.82 8.18
CA ILE A 328 -3.41 2.46 8.73
C ILE A 328 -3.82 3.42 9.84
N GLY A 329 -2.89 3.85 10.70
CA GLY A 329 -3.13 4.87 11.71
C GLY A 329 -3.47 6.22 11.13
N ALA A 330 -2.78 6.61 10.04
CA ALA A 330 -3.09 7.83 9.30
C ALA A 330 -4.50 7.82 8.71
N ALA A 331 -4.86 6.77 7.96
CA ALA A 331 -6.21 6.60 7.42
C ALA A 331 -7.27 6.54 8.54
N GLY A 332 -6.98 5.79 9.60
CA GLY A 332 -7.86 5.61 10.75
C GLY A 332 -8.22 6.93 11.43
N PHE A 333 -7.27 7.85 11.56
CA PHE A 333 -7.55 9.17 12.11
C PHE A 333 -8.59 9.94 11.28
N TYR A 334 -8.41 10.00 9.96
CA TYR A 334 -9.37 10.73 9.11
C TYR A 334 -10.74 10.06 9.07
N ARG A 335 -10.81 8.73 9.12
CA ARG A 335 -12.07 7.99 9.25
C ARG A 335 -12.76 8.27 10.60
N LEU A 336 -11.99 8.31 11.69
CA LEU A 336 -12.52 8.72 13.01
C LEU A 336 -13.09 10.13 12.93
N MET A 337 -12.39 11.08 12.33
CA MET A 337 -12.88 12.46 12.17
C MET A 337 -14.11 12.54 11.27
N ALA A 338 -14.26 11.65 10.30
CA ALA A 338 -15.48 11.50 9.49
C ALA A 338 -16.64 10.81 10.24
N GLY A 339 -16.38 10.21 11.42
CA GLY A 339 -17.37 9.48 12.22
C GLY A 339 -17.58 8.03 11.77
N GLU A 340 -16.65 7.48 11.01
CA GLU A 340 -16.70 6.11 10.51
C GLU A 340 -16.15 5.13 11.55
N LEU A 341 -17.03 4.33 12.15
CA LEU A 341 -16.69 3.34 13.17
C LEU A 341 -17.17 1.96 12.76
N ALA A 342 -16.44 0.94 13.18
CA ALA A 342 -16.88 -0.43 13.07
C ALA A 342 -17.66 -0.88 14.33
N GLU A 343 -18.59 -1.80 14.13
CA GLU A 343 -19.18 -2.59 15.20
C GLU A 343 -18.36 -3.85 15.44
N LEU A 344 -18.58 -4.53 16.57
CA LEU A 344 -17.87 -5.78 16.89
C LEU A 344 -18.16 -6.94 15.91
N ARG A 345 -19.17 -6.79 15.05
CA ARG A 345 -19.42 -7.73 13.93
C ARG A 345 -18.51 -7.51 12.72
N LEU A 346 -17.60 -6.51 12.75
CA LEU A 346 -16.61 -6.33 11.68
C LEU A 346 -15.95 -7.67 11.33
N ASN A 347 -15.81 -7.92 10.03
CA ASN A 347 -15.16 -9.12 9.52
C ASN A 347 -14.15 -8.78 8.42
N ALA A 348 -13.22 -9.69 8.16
CA ALA A 348 -12.29 -9.58 7.05
C ALA A 348 -13.03 -9.65 5.70
N LEU A 349 -12.65 -8.76 4.79
CA LEU A 349 -13.17 -8.71 3.42
C LEU A 349 -12.01 -8.79 2.42
N PRO A 350 -11.59 -10.02 2.02
CA PRO A 350 -10.40 -10.23 1.19
C PRO A 350 -10.43 -9.48 -0.15
N SER A 351 -11.62 -9.35 -0.74
CA SER A 351 -11.84 -8.68 -2.02
C SER A 351 -12.48 -7.29 -1.87
N LEU A 352 -12.24 -6.64 -0.71
CA LEU A 352 -12.78 -5.30 -0.46
C LEU A 352 -12.30 -4.34 -1.54
N ARG A 353 -13.25 -3.67 -2.19
CA ARG A 353 -12.94 -2.60 -3.13
C ARG A 353 -12.83 -1.27 -2.39
N MET A 354 -11.89 -0.45 -2.78
CA MET A 354 -11.77 0.92 -2.26
C MET A 354 -12.83 1.85 -2.89
N PHE A 355 -13.32 1.48 -4.07
CA PHE A 355 -14.26 2.27 -4.84
C PHE A 355 -15.51 1.43 -5.10
N GLU A 356 -16.68 1.95 -4.74
CA GLU A 356 -17.95 1.43 -5.23
C GLU A 356 -18.24 2.03 -6.62
N ASN A 357 -18.67 1.18 -7.55
CA ASN A 357 -19.05 1.60 -8.91
C ASN A 357 -20.40 2.29 -8.89
#